data_bc402f6a69ef26a2cd3a2b1995400672
#
_entry.id   bc402f6a69ef26a2cd3a2b1995400672
#
_cell.length_a   1.000
_cell.length_b   1.000
_cell.length_c   1.000
_cell.angle_alpha   90.00
_cell.angle_beta   90.00
_cell.angle_gamma   90.00
#
_symmetry.space_group_name_H-M   'P 1'
#
loop_
_entity.id
_entity.type
_entity.pdbx_description
1 polymer ?
#
loop_
_entity_poly.entity_id
_entity_poly.type
_entity_poly.pdbx_seq_one_letter_code
_entity_poly.pdbx_strand_id
1 'polypeptide(L)'
;ANDAGRTAAYVENNLGVRLNAYNLDIGVLETRINEVRASLDSSKRKLDDLHIRIDAEAQSIKTQVGLDLDAFARSFVAALPSQIDSVDADDVKAFLPAFIEDKFKEWVEIEGHKLAALMEHLAEEVIKITNENVAAAAATLAERLGPEDTKVDITVDSFKYDVGVYAVGAIGTAVWLFVNSLAGGLLTLAAPILAIVLKSKVAGDIREQAKEKVPAAILGAAETMRPHFDKCVDDFAKRLSEFVSNAGNTLYKGIGEILDRTMRDRRERTGDIDALKVATADQIAAIISARASLAQLRTGLWSDK
;
A
#
# COMPACT_ATOMS: atom_id res chain seq x y z
N ALA A 1 -7.42 15.51 18.54
CA ALA A 1 -6.95 16.90 18.36
C ALA A 1 -6.41 17.15 16.94
N ASN A 2 -5.62 16.21 16.37
CA ASN A 2 -5.11 16.35 14.99
C ASN A 2 -6.23 16.35 13.96
N ASP A 3 -7.23 15.48 14.07
CA ASP A 3 -8.34 15.39 13.10
C ASP A 3 -9.21 16.64 13.09
N ALA A 4 -9.50 17.21 14.26
CA ALA A 4 -10.27 18.46 14.35
C ALA A 4 -9.54 19.64 13.69
N GLY A 5 -8.21 19.72 13.86
CA GLY A 5 -7.38 20.74 13.22
C GLY A 5 -7.36 20.59 11.68
N ARG A 6 -7.31 19.36 11.19
CA ARG A 6 -7.34 19.03 9.76
C ARG A 6 -8.70 19.36 9.14
N THR A 7 -9.77 18.93 9.80
CA THR A 7 -11.14 19.24 9.34
C THR A 7 -11.38 20.74 9.28
N ALA A 8 -10.90 21.49 10.28
CA ALA A 8 -11.02 22.93 10.30
C ALA A 8 -10.23 23.59 9.15
N ALA A 9 -8.99 23.13 8.86
CA ALA A 9 -8.22 23.63 7.73
C ALA A 9 -8.90 23.35 6.37
N TYR A 10 -9.46 22.16 6.20
CA TYR A 10 -10.22 21.80 5.00
C TYR A 10 -11.43 22.69 4.81
N VAL A 11 -12.22 22.94 5.86
CA VAL A 11 -13.40 23.81 5.78
C VAL A 11 -13.01 25.26 5.52
N GLU A 12 -11.95 25.75 6.16
CA GLU A 12 -11.39 27.10 5.92
C GLU A 12 -10.99 27.30 4.45
N ASN A 13 -10.27 26.34 3.87
CA ASN A 13 -9.89 26.37 2.45
C ASN A 13 -11.10 26.38 1.52
N ASN A 14 -12.11 25.54 1.80
CA ASN A 14 -13.36 25.50 1.03
C ASN A 14 -14.08 26.84 1.03
N LEU A 15 -14.17 27.47 2.19
CA LEU A 15 -14.83 28.78 2.33
C LEU A 15 -13.98 29.87 1.64
N GLY A 16 -12.65 29.79 1.68
CA GLY A 16 -11.75 30.70 0.97
C GLY A 16 -11.95 30.65 -0.55
N VAL A 17 -12.03 29.45 -1.12
CA VAL A 17 -12.34 29.26 -2.57
C VAL A 17 -13.69 29.88 -2.92
N ARG A 18 -14.72 29.69 -2.09
CA ARG A 18 -16.05 30.26 -2.32
C ARG A 18 -16.04 31.78 -2.22
N LEU A 19 -15.38 32.34 -1.24
CA LEU A 19 -15.27 33.79 -1.06
C LEU A 19 -14.58 34.44 -2.27
N ASN A 20 -13.48 33.84 -2.74
CA ASN A 20 -12.78 34.33 -3.92
C ASN A 20 -13.63 34.22 -5.19
N ALA A 21 -14.37 33.12 -5.36
CA ALA A 21 -15.29 32.92 -6.46
C ALA A 21 -16.41 33.98 -6.53
N TYR A 22 -16.87 34.48 -5.38
CA TYR A 22 -17.84 35.57 -5.33
C TYR A 22 -17.26 36.93 -5.77
N ASN A 23 -15.95 37.10 -5.76
CA ASN A 23 -15.26 38.31 -6.22
C ASN A 23 -14.93 38.28 -7.70
N LEU A 24 -14.94 37.12 -8.36
CA LEU A 24 -14.61 36.97 -9.76
C LEU A 24 -15.84 37.21 -10.67
N ASP A 25 -15.58 37.72 -11.89
CA ASP A 25 -16.55 37.66 -12.97
C ASP A 25 -16.88 36.21 -13.31
N ILE A 26 -18.12 35.92 -13.70
CA ILE A 26 -18.60 34.57 -13.95
C ILE A 26 -17.82 33.87 -15.07
N GLY A 27 -17.45 34.59 -16.11
CA GLY A 27 -16.68 34.05 -17.24
C GLY A 27 -15.24 33.69 -16.84
N VAL A 28 -14.64 34.55 -16.01
CA VAL A 28 -13.30 34.28 -15.44
C VAL A 28 -13.35 33.06 -14.50
N LEU A 29 -14.39 32.97 -13.67
CA LEU A 29 -14.58 31.83 -12.76
C LEU A 29 -14.75 30.52 -13.54
N GLU A 30 -15.58 30.49 -14.59
CA GLU A 30 -15.76 29.33 -15.47
C GLU A 30 -14.44 28.88 -16.09
N THR A 31 -13.65 29.82 -16.58
CA THR A 31 -12.34 29.52 -17.17
C THR A 31 -11.41 28.87 -16.15
N ARG A 32 -11.28 29.44 -14.94
CA ARG A 32 -10.44 28.89 -13.87
C ARG A 32 -10.92 27.52 -13.40
N ILE A 33 -12.22 27.30 -13.29
CA ILE A 33 -12.81 26.00 -12.94
C ILE A 33 -12.46 24.94 -14.00
N ASN A 34 -12.55 25.29 -15.30
CA ASN A 34 -12.20 24.36 -16.37
C ASN A 34 -10.70 24.02 -16.36
N GLU A 35 -9.82 24.95 -16.02
CA GLU A 35 -8.39 24.68 -15.84
C GLU A 35 -8.12 23.72 -14.68
N VAL A 36 -8.82 23.89 -13.54
CA VAL A 36 -8.71 22.96 -12.40
C VAL A 36 -9.22 21.57 -12.80
N ARG A 37 -10.35 21.47 -13.50
CA ARG A 37 -10.88 20.19 -14.01
C ARG A 37 -9.89 19.49 -14.94
N ALA A 38 -9.29 20.21 -15.88
CA ALA A 38 -8.28 19.65 -16.78
C ALA A 38 -7.04 19.14 -16.02
N SER A 39 -6.61 19.86 -14.98
CA SER A 39 -5.52 19.41 -14.10
C SER A 39 -5.91 18.15 -13.32
N LEU A 40 -7.13 18.07 -12.80
CA LEU A 40 -7.66 16.87 -12.13
C LEU A 40 -7.67 15.68 -13.08
N ASP A 41 -8.17 15.83 -14.30
CA ASP A 41 -8.20 14.75 -15.29
C ASP A 41 -6.79 14.25 -15.65
N SER A 42 -5.81 15.16 -15.69
CA SER A 42 -4.40 14.79 -15.86
C SER A 42 -3.87 14.00 -14.67
N SER A 43 -4.14 14.44 -13.45
CA SER A 43 -3.74 13.74 -12.22
C SER A 43 -4.41 12.38 -12.11
N LYS A 44 -5.69 12.26 -12.50
CA LYS A 44 -6.40 10.97 -12.56
C LYS A 44 -5.69 9.97 -13.46
N ARG A 45 -5.35 10.38 -14.68
CA ARG A 45 -4.61 9.51 -15.62
C ARG A 45 -3.29 9.01 -15.02
N LYS A 46 -2.54 9.86 -14.32
CA LYS A 46 -1.31 9.44 -13.64
C LYS A 46 -1.55 8.41 -12.53
N LEU A 47 -2.68 8.49 -11.81
CA LEU A 47 -3.05 7.48 -10.83
C LEU A 47 -3.52 6.19 -11.50
N ASP A 48 -4.21 6.28 -12.64
CA ASP A 48 -4.58 5.10 -13.44
C ASP A 48 -3.31 4.37 -13.96
N ASP A 49 -2.28 5.12 -14.39
CA ASP A 49 -0.97 4.56 -14.79
C ASP A 49 -0.26 3.85 -13.63
N LEU A 50 -0.46 4.31 -12.37
CA LEU A 50 0.11 3.64 -11.20
C LEU A 50 -0.46 2.23 -10.99
N HIS A 51 -1.74 1.99 -11.31
CA HIS A 51 -2.32 0.65 -11.23
C HIS A 51 -1.61 -0.31 -12.18
N ILE A 52 -1.37 0.12 -13.42
CA ILE A 52 -0.64 -0.67 -14.43
C ILE A 52 0.77 -0.98 -13.92
N ARG A 53 1.42 -0.02 -13.30
CA ARG A 53 2.77 -0.18 -12.76
C ARG A 53 2.78 -1.14 -11.55
N ILE A 54 1.84 -1.03 -10.63
CA ILE A 54 1.70 -1.94 -9.49
C ILE A 54 1.55 -3.38 -9.98
N ASP A 55 0.69 -3.61 -10.98
CA ASP A 55 0.47 -4.94 -11.54
C ASP A 55 1.73 -5.49 -12.24
N ALA A 56 2.44 -4.65 -12.99
CA ALA A 56 3.68 -5.04 -13.67
C ALA A 56 4.79 -5.41 -12.67
N GLU A 57 4.99 -4.61 -11.62
CA GLU A 57 5.97 -4.88 -10.58
C GLU A 57 5.60 -6.11 -9.74
N ALA A 58 4.31 -6.29 -9.41
CA ALA A 58 3.83 -7.48 -8.73
C ALA A 58 4.13 -8.74 -9.57
N GLN A 59 3.91 -8.70 -10.88
CA GLN A 59 4.24 -9.82 -11.76
C GLN A 59 5.75 -10.07 -11.85
N SER A 60 6.57 -9.03 -11.84
CA SER A 60 8.03 -9.12 -11.78
C SER A 60 8.50 -9.81 -10.49
N ILE A 61 7.96 -9.38 -9.34
CA ILE A 61 8.24 -9.98 -8.04
C ILE A 61 7.86 -11.47 -8.02
N LYS A 62 6.66 -11.84 -8.47
CA LYS A 62 6.23 -13.25 -8.56
C LYS A 62 7.17 -14.09 -9.41
N THR A 63 7.58 -13.55 -10.55
CA THR A 63 8.52 -14.23 -11.45
C THR A 63 9.86 -14.47 -10.78
N GLN A 64 10.40 -13.45 -10.09
CA GLN A 64 11.69 -13.54 -9.39
C GLN A 64 11.65 -14.57 -8.27
N VAL A 65 10.65 -14.51 -7.40
CA VAL A 65 10.45 -15.47 -6.30
C VAL A 65 10.29 -16.90 -6.85
N GLY A 66 9.55 -17.05 -7.95
CA GLY A 66 9.39 -18.34 -8.62
C GLY A 66 10.71 -18.91 -9.14
N LEU A 67 11.56 -18.08 -9.74
CA LEU A 67 12.91 -18.49 -10.20
C LEU A 67 13.83 -18.86 -9.02
N ASP A 68 13.79 -18.10 -7.95
CA ASP A 68 14.59 -18.35 -6.74
C ASP A 68 14.15 -19.65 -6.05
N LEU A 69 12.84 -19.93 -6.00
CA LEU A 69 12.30 -21.19 -5.49
C LEU A 69 12.73 -22.40 -6.33
N ASP A 70 12.67 -22.28 -7.66
CA ASP A 70 13.12 -23.33 -8.57
C ASP A 70 14.63 -23.59 -8.47
N ALA A 71 15.41 -22.52 -8.32
CA ALA A 71 16.87 -22.62 -8.14
C ALA A 71 17.21 -23.29 -6.81
N PHE A 72 16.53 -22.91 -5.73
CA PHE A 72 16.67 -23.56 -4.43
C PHE A 72 16.32 -25.04 -4.49
N ALA A 73 15.14 -25.40 -5.02
CA ALA A 73 14.70 -26.79 -5.07
C ALA A 73 15.66 -27.67 -5.90
N ARG A 74 16.14 -27.18 -7.05
CA ARG A 74 17.13 -27.90 -7.89
C ARG A 74 18.47 -28.05 -7.19
N SER A 75 18.96 -27.01 -6.52
CA SER A 75 20.21 -27.06 -5.77
C SER A 75 20.12 -28.04 -4.61
N PHE A 76 18.98 -28.04 -3.91
CA PHE A 76 18.73 -28.94 -2.81
C PHE A 76 18.70 -30.41 -3.28
N VAL A 77 17.98 -30.70 -4.36
CA VAL A 77 17.95 -32.03 -5.00
C VAL A 77 19.34 -32.49 -5.42
N ALA A 78 20.16 -31.61 -6.00
CA ALA A 78 21.52 -31.94 -6.41
C ALA A 78 22.44 -32.26 -5.23
N ALA A 79 22.27 -31.61 -4.07
CA ALA A 79 23.08 -31.86 -2.88
C ALA A 79 22.62 -33.11 -2.07
N LEU A 80 21.37 -33.53 -2.24
CA LEU A 80 20.73 -34.56 -1.43
C LEU A 80 21.47 -35.91 -1.41
N PRO A 81 21.93 -36.49 -2.56
CA PRO A 81 22.62 -37.78 -2.57
C PRO A 81 23.85 -37.82 -1.66
N SER A 82 24.69 -36.81 -1.69
CA SER A 82 25.90 -36.73 -0.86
C SER A 82 25.57 -36.63 0.63
N GLN A 83 24.47 -35.97 0.98
CA GLN A 83 24.02 -35.87 2.37
C GLN A 83 23.42 -37.18 2.87
N ILE A 84 22.66 -37.88 2.05
CA ILE A 84 22.15 -39.23 2.39
C ILE A 84 23.30 -40.23 2.56
N ASP A 85 24.35 -40.16 1.75
CA ASP A 85 25.50 -41.07 1.83
C ASP A 85 26.38 -40.81 3.07
N SER A 86 26.35 -39.60 3.62
CA SER A 86 27.15 -39.18 4.76
C SER A 86 26.62 -39.66 6.14
N VAL A 87 25.38 -40.19 6.17
CA VAL A 87 24.70 -40.60 7.42
C VAL A 87 24.27 -42.07 7.37
N ASP A 88 24.05 -42.70 8.54
CA ASP A 88 23.58 -44.07 8.61
C ASP A 88 22.11 -44.21 8.17
N ALA A 89 21.73 -45.40 7.69
CA ALA A 89 20.38 -45.61 7.12
C ALA A 89 19.26 -45.37 8.15
N ASP A 90 19.49 -45.69 9.40
CA ASP A 90 18.52 -45.43 10.47
C ASP A 90 18.38 -43.93 10.74
N ASP A 91 19.48 -43.19 10.66
CA ASP A 91 19.47 -41.72 10.77
C ASP A 91 18.78 -41.06 9.56
N VAL A 92 18.97 -41.58 8.33
CA VAL A 92 18.22 -41.11 7.18
C VAL A 92 16.72 -41.19 7.43
N LYS A 93 16.24 -42.32 7.96
CA LYS A 93 14.83 -42.53 8.25
C LYS A 93 14.31 -41.60 9.34
N ALA A 94 15.11 -41.37 10.40
CA ALA A 94 14.72 -40.58 11.55
C ALA A 94 14.75 -39.07 11.27
N PHE A 95 15.77 -38.57 10.55
CA PHE A 95 16.08 -37.15 10.46
C PHE A 95 15.79 -36.50 9.11
N LEU A 96 15.73 -37.28 7.99
CA LEU A 96 15.54 -36.71 6.65
C LEU A 96 14.28 -35.82 6.51
N PRO A 97 13.11 -36.18 7.06
CA PRO A 97 11.93 -35.31 6.97
C PRO A 97 12.11 -33.97 7.65
N ALA A 98 12.67 -33.97 8.90
CA ALA A 98 12.95 -32.75 9.64
C ALA A 98 14.01 -31.90 8.94
N PHE A 99 15.05 -32.53 8.38
CA PHE A 99 16.09 -31.85 7.62
C PHE A 99 15.53 -31.13 6.38
N ILE A 100 14.62 -31.77 5.64
CA ILE A 100 13.97 -31.16 4.49
C ILE A 100 13.10 -29.96 4.93
N GLU A 101 12.32 -30.15 5.99
CA GLU A 101 11.50 -29.11 6.57
C GLU A 101 12.33 -27.90 7.00
N ASP A 102 13.44 -28.14 7.71
CA ASP A 102 14.33 -27.08 8.19
C ASP A 102 14.98 -26.33 7.02
N LYS A 103 15.37 -27.02 5.93
CA LYS A 103 15.93 -26.38 4.74
C LYS A 103 14.92 -25.51 4.01
N PHE A 104 13.66 -25.92 3.91
CA PHE A 104 12.60 -25.09 3.37
C PHE A 104 12.29 -23.89 4.28
N LYS A 105 12.26 -24.07 5.61
CA LYS A 105 12.07 -22.96 6.56
C LYS A 105 13.18 -21.92 6.46
N GLU A 106 14.43 -22.35 6.43
CA GLU A 106 15.60 -21.49 6.26
C GLU A 106 15.49 -20.66 4.97
N TRP A 107 15.14 -21.33 3.87
CA TRP A 107 14.94 -20.64 2.59
C TRP A 107 13.78 -19.65 2.63
N VAL A 108 12.62 -20.04 3.18
CA VAL A 108 11.44 -19.16 3.32
C VAL A 108 11.76 -17.93 4.17
N GLU A 109 12.54 -18.07 5.23
CA GLU A 109 12.93 -16.95 6.07
C GLU A 109 13.81 -15.96 5.28
N ILE A 110 14.82 -16.46 4.59
CA ILE A 110 15.69 -15.62 3.75
C ILE A 110 14.90 -14.94 2.63
N GLU A 111 14.09 -15.70 1.90
CA GLU A 111 13.33 -15.21 0.76
C GLU A 111 12.19 -14.28 1.19
N GLY A 112 11.57 -14.57 2.35
CA GLY A 112 10.57 -13.70 2.95
C GLY A 112 11.10 -12.30 3.26
N HIS A 113 12.34 -12.18 3.73
CA HIS A 113 12.98 -10.87 3.94
C HIS A 113 13.24 -10.13 2.63
N LYS A 114 13.69 -10.82 1.58
CA LYS A 114 13.86 -10.20 0.25
C LYS A 114 12.54 -9.73 -0.34
N LEU A 115 11.52 -10.59 -0.26
CA LEU A 115 10.17 -10.26 -0.71
C LEU A 115 9.61 -9.05 0.04
N ALA A 116 9.79 -9.00 1.36
CA ALA A 116 9.39 -7.86 2.17
C ALA A 116 10.03 -6.56 1.69
N ALA A 117 11.34 -6.57 1.44
CA ALA A 117 12.08 -5.39 0.97
C ALA A 117 11.61 -4.93 -0.41
N LEU A 118 11.31 -5.85 -1.34
CA LEU A 118 10.78 -5.52 -2.67
C LEU A 118 9.38 -4.89 -2.57
N MET A 119 8.50 -5.45 -1.73
CA MET A 119 7.16 -4.94 -1.50
C MET A 119 7.20 -3.56 -0.82
N GLU A 120 8.07 -3.36 0.16
CA GLU A 120 8.27 -2.09 0.85
C GLU A 120 8.75 -1.01 -0.12
N HIS A 121 9.73 -1.31 -0.97
CA HIS A 121 10.22 -0.40 -1.98
C HIS A 121 9.12 0.03 -2.97
N LEU A 122 8.33 -0.92 -3.47
CA LEU A 122 7.19 -0.64 -4.34
C LEU A 122 6.16 0.25 -3.65
N ALA A 123 5.84 -0.04 -2.38
CA ALA A 123 4.90 0.77 -1.61
C ALA A 123 5.39 2.21 -1.40
N GLU A 124 6.64 2.39 -1.00
CA GLU A 124 7.24 3.73 -0.82
C GLU A 124 7.16 4.56 -2.10
N GLU A 125 7.49 3.95 -3.23
CA GLU A 125 7.45 4.63 -4.52
C GLU A 125 6.02 5.02 -4.93
N VAL A 126 5.05 4.11 -4.80
CA VAL A 126 3.64 4.36 -5.11
C VAL A 126 3.06 5.43 -4.18
N ILE A 127 3.34 5.36 -2.88
CA ILE A 127 2.90 6.35 -1.90
C ILE A 127 3.47 7.74 -2.25
N LYS A 128 4.75 7.82 -2.58
CA LYS A 128 5.41 9.06 -2.97
C LYS A 128 4.72 9.69 -4.19
N ILE A 129 4.55 8.92 -5.27
CA ILE A 129 3.93 9.41 -6.50
C ILE A 129 2.47 9.82 -6.25
N THR A 130 1.72 9.05 -5.48
CA THR A 130 0.34 9.38 -5.11
C THR A 130 0.28 10.69 -4.35
N ASN A 131 1.14 10.89 -3.36
CA ASN A 131 1.21 12.13 -2.58
C ASN A 131 1.60 13.34 -3.43
N GLU A 132 2.55 13.18 -4.35
CA GLU A 132 2.96 14.25 -5.28
C GLU A 132 1.81 14.65 -6.21
N ASN A 133 1.03 13.69 -6.73
CA ASN A 133 -0.14 13.97 -7.57
C ASN A 133 -1.27 14.65 -6.80
N VAL A 134 -1.54 14.22 -5.58
CA VAL A 134 -2.53 14.85 -4.69
C VAL A 134 -2.11 16.29 -4.36
N ALA A 135 -0.82 16.49 -4.04
CA ALA A 135 -0.28 17.82 -3.76
C ALA A 135 -0.37 18.77 -4.95
N ALA A 136 -0.05 18.29 -6.16
CA ALA A 136 -0.13 19.08 -7.39
C ALA A 136 -1.56 19.50 -7.70
N ALA A 137 -2.54 18.61 -7.54
CA ALA A 137 -3.95 18.93 -7.75
C ALA A 137 -4.47 19.95 -6.74
N ALA A 138 -4.09 19.79 -5.46
CA ALA A 138 -4.43 20.74 -4.41
C ALA A 138 -3.78 22.12 -4.64
N ALA A 139 -2.52 22.16 -5.07
CA ALA A 139 -1.82 23.41 -5.41
C ALA A 139 -2.49 24.14 -6.58
N THR A 140 -2.92 23.41 -7.64
CA THR A 140 -3.65 24.01 -8.76
C THR A 140 -4.98 24.60 -8.31
N LEU A 141 -5.71 23.93 -7.42
CA LEU A 141 -6.95 24.49 -6.86
C LEU A 141 -6.67 25.79 -6.08
N ALA A 142 -5.65 25.78 -5.24
CA ALA A 142 -5.25 26.96 -4.48
C ALA A 142 -4.79 28.12 -5.36
N GLU A 143 -3.97 27.84 -6.39
CA GLU A 143 -3.47 28.86 -7.32
C GLU A 143 -4.60 29.51 -8.15
N ARG A 144 -5.56 28.70 -8.63
CA ARG A 144 -6.60 29.17 -9.54
C ARG A 144 -7.82 29.75 -8.84
N LEU A 145 -8.17 29.24 -7.67
CA LEU A 145 -9.39 29.61 -6.94
C LEU A 145 -9.14 30.05 -5.50
N GLY A 146 -7.90 30.00 -5.03
CA GLY A 146 -7.54 30.50 -3.70
C GLY A 146 -7.60 32.03 -3.61
N PRO A 147 -7.68 32.60 -2.40
CA PRO A 147 -7.59 34.05 -2.18
C PRO A 147 -6.22 34.57 -2.63
N GLU A 148 -6.18 35.73 -3.30
CA GLU A 148 -4.95 36.33 -3.84
C GLU A 148 -3.91 36.63 -2.74
N ASP A 149 -4.35 36.91 -1.50
CA ASP A 149 -3.50 37.31 -0.37
C ASP A 149 -3.14 36.18 0.61
N THR A 150 -3.73 35.00 0.47
CA THR A 150 -3.41 33.85 1.29
C THR A 150 -2.70 32.79 0.44
N LYS A 151 -1.44 32.52 0.75
CA LYS A 151 -0.84 31.21 0.44
C LYS A 151 -1.71 30.18 1.17
N VAL A 152 -2.76 29.71 0.48
CA VAL A 152 -3.58 28.63 0.99
C VAL A 152 -2.67 27.42 1.03
N ASP A 153 -2.04 27.25 2.18
CA ASP A 153 -1.34 26.04 2.53
C ASP A 153 -2.43 24.96 2.71
N ILE A 154 -2.91 24.45 1.57
CA ILE A 154 -3.66 23.19 1.57
C ILE A 154 -2.63 22.19 2.03
N THR A 155 -2.48 22.08 3.34
CA THR A 155 -1.51 21.20 3.95
C THR A 155 -1.89 19.78 3.56
N VAL A 156 -1.27 19.33 2.48
CA VAL A 156 -1.22 17.94 2.02
C VAL A 156 -0.76 17.01 3.16
N ASP A 157 -0.18 17.57 4.21
CA ASP A 157 0.17 16.86 5.44
C ASP A 157 -1.01 16.15 6.11
N SER A 158 -2.24 16.60 5.93
CA SER A 158 -3.40 15.85 6.43
C SER A 158 -3.63 14.54 5.67
N PHE A 159 -3.30 14.49 4.39
CA PHE A 159 -3.37 13.28 3.58
C PHE A 159 -2.15 12.37 3.78
N LYS A 160 -0.94 12.93 3.91
CA LYS A 160 0.29 12.18 4.10
C LYS A 160 0.27 11.25 5.32
N TYR A 161 -0.39 11.65 6.41
CA TYR A 161 -0.31 10.91 7.68
C TYR A 161 -1.21 9.68 7.73
N ASP A 162 -2.44 9.76 7.20
CA ASP A 162 -3.37 8.62 7.23
C ASP A 162 -2.99 7.54 6.21
N VAL A 163 -2.37 7.98 5.13
CA VAL A 163 -1.94 7.17 4.01
C VAL A 163 -0.67 6.39 4.32
N GLY A 164 0.36 7.05 4.85
CA GLY A 164 1.62 6.41 5.21
C GLY A 164 1.48 5.39 6.33
N VAL A 165 0.70 5.71 7.36
CA VAL A 165 0.45 4.80 8.50
C VAL A 165 -0.36 3.56 8.07
N TYR A 166 -1.32 3.71 7.15
CA TYR A 166 -2.12 2.59 6.68
C TYR A 166 -1.32 1.64 5.77
N ALA A 167 -0.46 2.19 4.90
CA ALA A 167 0.33 1.39 3.98
C ALA A 167 1.47 0.64 4.70
N VAL A 168 2.24 1.32 5.55
CA VAL A 168 3.34 0.69 6.32
C VAL A 168 2.81 -0.34 7.30
N GLY A 169 1.70 -0.08 7.99
CA GLY A 169 1.06 -1.05 8.89
C GLY A 169 0.50 -2.28 8.15
N ALA A 170 -0.04 -2.08 6.94
CA ALA A 170 -0.55 -3.19 6.12
C ALA A 170 0.56 -4.07 5.54
N ILE A 171 1.70 -3.48 5.17
CA ILE A 171 2.88 -4.20 4.66
C ILE A 171 3.49 -5.06 5.76
N GLY A 172 3.77 -4.50 6.92
CA GLY A 172 4.34 -5.25 8.05
C GLY A 172 3.45 -6.41 8.49
N THR A 173 2.12 -6.22 8.49
CA THR A 173 1.16 -7.29 8.83
C THR A 173 1.09 -8.36 7.75
N ALA A 174 1.14 -7.99 6.46
CA ALA A 174 1.10 -8.95 5.36
C ALA A 174 2.34 -9.84 5.34
N VAL A 175 3.52 -9.27 5.53
CA VAL A 175 4.79 -10.02 5.63
C VAL A 175 4.80 -10.95 6.85
N TRP A 176 4.36 -10.46 8.01
CA TRP A 176 4.31 -11.27 9.24
C TRP A 176 3.32 -12.44 9.11
N LEU A 177 2.12 -12.21 8.56
CA LEU A 177 1.13 -13.25 8.29
C LEU A 177 1.65 -14.28 7.28
N PHE A 178 2.40 -13.83 6.28
CA PHE A 178 3.00 -14.67 5.27
C PHE A 178 4.04 -15.64 5.85
N VAL A 179 5.01 -15.13 6.61
CA VAL A 179 6.05 -15.97 7.25
C VAL A 179 5.41 -17.00 8.21
N ASN A 180 4.41 -16.59 8.99
CA ASN A 180 3.71 -17.49 9.90
C ASN A 180 2.80 -18.52 9.22
N SER A 181 2.12 -18.13 8.11
CA SER A 181 1.25 -19.06 7.38
C SER A 181 2.03 -20.13 6.63
N LEU A 182 3.20 -19.78 6.09
CA LEU A 182 4.10 -20.74 5.45
C LEU A 182 4.74 -21.69 6.48
N ALA A 183 5.16 -21.20 7.64
CA ALA A 183 5.67 -22.05 8.72
C ALA A 183 4.64 -23.10 9.16
N GLY A 184 3.34 -22.75 9.18
CA GLY A 184 2.25 -23.71 9.45
C GLY A 184 1.95 -24.69 8.30
N GLY A 185 2.15 -24.28 7.05
CA GLY A 185 1.90 -25.09 5.85
C GLY A 185 2.99 -26.11 5.54
N LEU A 186 4.24 -25.85 5.95
CA LEU A 186 5.38 -26.75 5.72
C LEU A 186 5.24 -28.12 6.41
N LEU A 187 4.49 -28.17 7.52
CA LEU A 187 4.19 -29.44 8.21
C LEU A 187 3.41 -30.42 7.32
N THR A 188 2.65 -29.94 6.34
CA THR A 188 1.91 -30.80 5.42
C THR A 188 2.79 -31.38 4.30
N LEU A 189 3.95 -30.77 4.03
CA LEU A 189 4.90 -31.22 3.01
C LEU A 189 5.76 -32.40 3.47
N ALA A 190 6.02 -32.52 4.75
CA ALA A 190 6.80 -33.62 5.33
C ALA A 190 6.03 -34.94 5.30
N ALA A 191 4.69 -34.92 5.35
CA ALA A 191 3.87 -36.12 5.44
C ALA A 191 4.02 -37.08 4.23
N PRO A 192 4.04 -36.67 2.97
CA PRO A 192 4.30 -37.56 1.84
C PRO A 192 5.71 -38.16 1.88
N ILE A 193 6.71 -37.37 2.29
CA ILE A 193 8.11 -37.80 2.38
C ILE A 193 8.25 -38.87 3.48
N LEU A 194 7.65 -38.64 4.64
CA LEU A 194 7.56 -39.60 5.74
C LEU A 194 6.93 -40.92 5.29
N ALA A 195 5.82 -40.87 4.55
CA ALA A 195 5.12 -42.06 4.06
C ALA A 195 5.97 -42.89 3.10
N ILE A 196 6.87 -42.28 2.35
CA ILE A 196 7.77 -42.96 1.40
C ILE A 196 8.93 -43.65 2.16
N VAL A 197 9.58 -42.92 3.07
CA VAL A 197 10.78 -43.40 3.78
C VAL A 197 10.43 -44.42 4.86
N LEU A 198 9.28 -44.30 5.55
CA LEU A 198 8.85 -45.18 6.62
C LEU A 198 8.39 -46.58 6.17
N LYS A 199 8.09 -46.79 4.90
CA LYS A 199 7.60 -48.09 4.38
C LYS A 199 8.69 -49.11 4.12
N SER A 200 9.96 -48.72 4.00
CA SER A 200 11.07 -49.64 3.76
C SER A 200 11.58 -50.27 5.03
N LYS A 201 11.88 -51.57 5.00
CA LYS A 201 12.35 -52.38 6.16
C LYS A 201 13.83 -52.75 6.07
N VAL A 202 14.49 -52.54 4.92
CA VAL A 202 15.90 -52.95 4.70
C VAL A 202 16.80 -51.74 4.59
N ALA A 203 17.87 -51.69 5.34
CA ALA A 203 18.77 -50.53 5.47
C ALA A 203 19.39 -50.06 4.13
N GLY A 204 19.77 -50.99 3.24
CA GLY A 204 20.29 -50.67 1.91
C GLY A 204 19.24 -50.05 1.00
N ASP A 205 17.98 -50.50 1.06
CA ASP A 205 16.85 -50.01 0.33
C ASP A 205 16.42 -48.58 0.76
N ILE A 206 16.66 -48.23 2.04
CA ILE A 206 16.26 -46.92 2.58
C ILE A 206 17.02 -45.80 1.88
N ARG A 207 18.34 -45.87 1.76
CA ARG A 207 19.16 -44.85 1.10
C ARG A 207 18.82 -44.73 -0.38
N GLU A 208 18.72 -45.87 -1.10
CA GLU A 208 18.39 -45.88 -2.52
C GLU A 208 16.97 -45.32 -2.81
N GLN A 209 15.98 -45.75 -2.00
CA GLN A 209 14.63 -45.20 -2.11
C GLN A 209 14.55 -43.70 -1.76
N ALA A 210 15.35 -43.24 -0.79
CA ALA A 210 15.42 -41.83 -0.45
C ALA A 210 16.01 -41.05 -1.62
N LYS A 211 17.10 -41.47 -2.22
CA LYS A 211 17.72 -40.83 -3.39
C LYS A 211 16.81 -40.82 -4.62
N GLU A 212 16.01 -41.88 -4.82
CA GLU A 212 15.09 -41.99 -5.96
C GLU A 212 13.83 -41.14 -5.80
N LYS A 213 13.21 -41.13 -4.62
CA LYS A 213 11.84 -40.61 -4.42
C LYS A 213 11.79 -39.21 -3.79
N VAL A 214 12.75 -38.86 -2.93
CA VAL A 214 12.76 -37.58 -2.23
C VAL A 214 12.94 -36.40 -3.18
N PRO A 215 13.75 -36.46 -4.26
CA PRO A 215 13.83 -35.41 -5.24
C PRO A 215 12.47 -34.95 -5.81
N ALA A 216 11.62 -35.92 -6.17
CA ALA A 216 10.28 -35.60 -6.68
C ALA A 216 9.40 -34.93 -5.63
N ALA A 217 9.54 -35.34 -4.34
CA ALA A 217 8.81 -34.71 -3.26
C ALA A 217 9.28 -33.28 -2.96
N ILE A 218 10.59 -33.00 -3.04
CA ILE A 218 11.16 -31.65 -2.90
C ILE A 218 10.63 -30.73 -4.02
N LEU A 219 10.67 -31.19 -5.28
CA LEU A 219 10.16 -30.41 -6.41
C LEU A 219 8.65 -30.17 -6.28
N GLY A 220 7.88 -31.20 -5.91
CA GLY A 220 6.44 -31.06 -5.68
C GLY A 220 6.10 -30.13 -4.52
N ALA A 221 6.93 -30.10 -3.48
CA ALA A 221 6.81 -29.14 -2.37
C ALA A 221 7.00 -27.70 -2.87
N ALA A 222 8.04 -27.45 -3.68
CA ALA A 222 8.28 -26.14 -4.28
C ALA A 222 7.10 -25.69 -5.17
N GLU A 223 6.58 -26.58 -6.03
CA GLU A 223 5.39 -26.30 -6.85
C GLU A 223 4.16 -25.94 -6.01
N THR A 224 3.97 -26.63 -4.87
CA THR A 224 2.86 -26.35 -3.95
C THR A 224 3.00 -25.02 -3.23
N MET A 225 4.23 -24.59 -2.98
CA MET A 225 4.52 -23.32 -2.32
C MET A 225 4.31 -22.10 -3.23
N ARG A 226 4.58 -22.23 -4.53
CA ARG A 226 4.50 -21.12 -5.51
C ARG A 226 3.17 -20.35 -5.45
N PRO A 227 1.98 -20.98 -5.47
CA PRO A 227 0.71 -20.25 -5.39
C PRO A 227 0.53 -19.45 -4.11
N HIS A 228 1.17 -19.84 -3.02
CA HIS A 228 1.11 -19.09 -1.75
C HIS A 228 1.92 -17.80 -1.82
N PHE A 229 3.08 -17.81 -2.48
CA PHE A 229 3.86 -16.60 -2.76
C PHE A 229 3.11 -15.69 -3.71
N ASP A 230 2.61 -16.23 -4.83
CA ASP A 230 1.83 -15.47 -5.81
C ASP A 230 0.64 -14.78 -5.15
N LYS A 231 -0.10 -15.49 -4.32
CA LYS A 231 -1.23 -14.93 -3.59
C LYS A 231 -0.81 -13.80 -2.63
N CYS A 232 0.31 -13.95 -1.93
CA CYS A 232 0.80 -12.91 -1.03
C CYS A 232 1.10 -11.61 -1.79
N VAL A 233 1.77 -11.72 -2.93
CA VAL A 233 2.10 -10.58 -3.80
C VAL A 233 0.83 -9.97 -4.40
N ASP A 234 -0.12 -10.80 -4.86
CA ASP A 234 -1.40 -10.33 -5.41
C ASP A 234 -2.24 -9.60 -4.35
N ASP A 235 -2.35 -10.14 -3.14
CA ASP A 235 -3.06 -9.51 -2.03
C ASP A 235 -2.41 -8.16 -1.64
N PHE A 236 -1.09 -8.07 -1.69
CA PHE A 236 -0.37 -6.82 -1.47
C PHE A 236 -0.63 -5.80 -2.59
N ALA A 237 -0.46 -6.20 -3.87
CA ALA A 237 -0.69 -5.34 -5.02
C ALA A 237 -2.13 -4.79 -5.04
N LYS A 238 -3.12 -5.64 -4.71
CA LYS A 238 -4.51 -5.24 -4.58
C LYS A 238 -4.71 -4.16 -3.52
N ARG A 239 -4.14 -4.33 -2.33
CA ARG A 239 -4.24 -3.32 -1.26
C ARG A 239 -3.58 -2.00 -1.64
N LEU A 240 -2.43 -2.07 -2.32
CA LEU A 240 -1.73 -0.88 -2.81
C LEU A 240 -2.56 -0.15 -3.89
N SER A 241 -3.21 -0.90 -4.79
CA SER A 241 -4.14 -0.36 -5.79
C SER A 241 -5.40 0.25 -5.16
N GLU A 242 -5.97 -0.40 -4.14
CA GLU A 242 -7.09 0.16 -3.37
C GLU A 242 -6.69 1.47 -2.68
N PHE A 243 -5.47 1.56 -2.15
CA PHE A 243 -4.94 2.78 -1.58
C PHE A 243 -4.87 3.93 -2.61
N VAL A 244 -4.29 3.70 -3.80
CA VAL A 244 -4.22 4.68 -4.88
C VAL A 244 -5.62 5.13 -5.30
N SER A 245 -6.55 4.18 -5.46
CA SER A 245 -7.95 4.46 -5.82
C SER A 245 -8.65 5.30 -4.77
N ASN A 246 -8.48 4.99 -3.49
CA ASN A 246 -9.11 5.72 -2.40
C ASN A 246 -8.57 7.15 -2.28
N ALA A 247 -7.26 7.33 -2.40
CA ALA A 247 -6.63 8.65 -2.41
C ALA A 247 -7.14 9.49 -3.58
N GLY A 248 -7.19 8.92 -4.78
CA GLY A 248 -7.74 9.55 -5.97
C GLY A 248 -9.20 9.94 -5.80
N ASN A 249 -10.06 8.99 -5.45
CA ASN A 249 -11.49 9.22 -5.32
C ASN A 249 -11.82 10.28 -4.27
N THR A 250 -11.15 10.28 -3.12
CA THR A 250 -11.36 11.27 -2.07
C THR A 250 -10.99 12.67 -2.58
N LEU A 251 -9.85 12.78 -3.26
CA LEU A 251 -9.41 14.06 -3.82
C LEU A 251 -10.37 14.58 -4.91
N TYR A 252 -10.68 13.74 -5.91
CA TYR A 252 -11.50 14.15 -7.06
C TYR A 252 -12.93 14.46 -6.66
N LYS A 253 -13.53 13.64 -5.81
CA LYS A 253 -14.86 13.89 -5.30
C LYS A 253 -14.91 15.17 -4.48
N GLY A 254 -13.95 15.36 -3.58
CA GLY A 254 -13.87 16.55 -2.74
C GLY A 254 -13.71 17.82 -3.56
N ILE A 255 -12.74 17.87 -4.49
CA ILE A 255 -12.54 19.05 -5.34
C ILE A 255 -13.73 19.24 -6.30
N GLY A 256 -14.25 18.18 -6.92
CA GLY A 256 -15.41 18.25 -7.80
C GLY A 256 -16.63 18.85 -7.12
N GLU A 257 -16.95 18.39 -5.91
CA GLU A 257 -18.06 18.95 -5.11
C GLU A 257 -17.85 20.44 -4.77
N ILE A 258 -16.61 20.85 -4.49
CA ILE A 258 -16.28 22.27 -4.26
C ILE A 258 -16.55 23.09 -5.52
N LEU A 259 -16.03 22.65 -6.65
CA LEU A 259 -16.18 23.34 -7.93
C LEU A 259 -17.65 23.45 -8.34
N ASP A 260 -18.41 22.37 -8.27
CA ASP A 260 -19.82 22.35 -8.66
C ASP A 260 -20.68 23.20 -7.71
N ARG A 261 -20.40 23.18 -6.41
CA ARG A 261 -21.09 24.04 -5.44
C ARG A 261 -20.76 25.51 -5.70
N THR A 262 -19.49 25.83 -5.92
CA THR A 262 -19.03 27.19 -6.21
C THR A 262 -19.71 27.77 -7.46
N MET A 263 -19.79 26.99 -8.54
CA MET A 263 -20.49 27.40 -9.74
C MET A 263 -21.99 27.57 -9.54
N ARG A 264 -22.62 26.67 -8.84
CA ARG A 264 -24.08 26.71 -8.55
C ARG A 264 -24.40 27.93 -7.71
N ASP A 265 -23.69 28.13 -6.61
CA ASP A 265 -23.89 29.30 -5.75
C ASP A 265 -23.72 30.61 -6.54
N ARG A 266 -22.77 30.67 -7.49
CA ARG A 266 -22.52 31.87 -8.29
C ARG A 266 -23.60 32.14 -9.32
N ARG A 267 -24.18 31.11 -9.96
CA ARG A 267 -25.24 31.23 -10.96
C ARG A 267 -26.61 31.51 -10.35
N GLU A 268 -26.94 30.86 -9.27
CA GLU A 268 -28.29 30.91 -8.67
C GLU A 268 -28.51 32.14 -7.79
N ARG A 269 -27.46 32.76 -7.24
CA ARG A 269 -27.55 33.79 -6.22
C ARG A 269 -26.94 35.13 -6.64
N THR A 270 -27.04 35.48 -7.90
CA THR A 270 -26.50 36.75 -8.45
C THR A 270 -27.02 38.02 -7.77
N GLY A 271 -28.18 37.95 -7.07
CA GLY A 271 -28.78 39.11 -6.39
C GLY A 271 -28.34 39.34 -4.94
N ASP A 272 -27.67 38.32 -4.30
CA ASP A 272 -27.37 38.36 -2.85
C ASP A 272 -25.87 38.15 -2.56
N ILE A 273 -25.00 38.38 -3.54
CA ILE A 273 -23.57 38.06 -3.45
C ILE A 273 -22.90 38.79 -2.30
N ASP A 274 -23.23 40.04 -2.05
CA ASP A 274 -22.59 40.82 -0.99
C ASP A 274 -22.93 40.28 0.41
N ALA A 275 -24.17 39.84 0.62
CA ALA A 275 -24.57 39.16 1.85
C ALA A 275 -23.84 37.82 2.02
N LEU A 276 -23.66 37.05 0.95
CA LEU A 276 -22.92 35.80 0.95
C LEU A 276 -21.42 35.99 1.20
N LYS A 277 -20.81 37.06 0.69
CA LYS A 277 -19.41 37.44 1.01
C LYS A 277 -19.23 37.65 2.49
N VAL A 278 -20.09 38.49 3.09
CA VAL A 278 -20.02 38.80 4.52
C VAL A 278 -20.20 37.52 5.34
N ALA A 279 -21.26 36.73 5.08
CA ALA A 279 -21.51 35.50 5.81
C ALA A 279 -20.38 34.47 5.68
N THR A 280 -19.76 34.37 4.52
CA THR A 280 -18.63 33.45 4.28
C THR A 280 -17.37 33.95 5.01
N ALA A 281 -17.10 35.25 5.01
CA ALA A 281 -15.97 35.83 5.74
C ALA A 281 -16.13 35.62 7.26
N ASP A 282 -17.32 35.79 7.80
CA ASP A 282 -17.63 35.52 9.20
C ASP A 282 -17.40 34.06 9.59
N GLN A 283 -17.81 33.13 8.72
CA GLN A 283 -17.55 31.69 8.92
C GLN A 283 -16.04 31.39 8.93
N ILE A 284 -15.27 31.96 8.03
CA ILE A 284 -13.81 31.81 8.02
C ILE A 284 -13.19 32.32 9.32
N ALA A 285 -13.59 33.52 9.77
CA ALA A 285 -13.10 34.10 11.01
C ALA A 285 -13.42 33.22 12.24
N ALA A 286 -14.62 32.65 12.30
CA ALA A 286 -15.02 31.70 13.36
C ALA A 286 -14.14 30.43 13.35
N ILE A 287 -13.84 29.88 12.19
CA ILE A 287 -12.98 28.69 12.06
C ILE A 287 -11.54 28.98 12.46
N ILE A 288 -10.98 30.11 12.03
CA ILE A 288 -9.64 30.56 12.45
C ILE A 288 -9.57 30.69 13.97
N SER A 289 -10.57 31.31 14.60
CA SER A 289 -10.65 31.44 16.06
C SER A 289 -10.73 30.07 16.76
N ALA A 290 -11.55 29.14 16.24
CA ALA A 290 -11.65 27.80 16.78
C ALA A 290 -10.32 27.01 16.64
N ARG A 291 -9.61 27.15 15.52
CA ARG A 291 -8.26 26.55 15.34
C ARG A 291 -7.26 27.12 16.33
N ALA A 292 -7.25 28.42 16.55
CA ALA A 292 -6.37 29.05 17.52
C ALA A 292 -6.64 28.54 18.95
N SER A 293 -7.92 28.40 19.33
CA SER A 293 -8.32 27.82 20.61
C SER A 293 -7.88 26.35 20.76
N LEU A 294 -8.04 25.54 19.70
CA LEU A 294 -7.57 24.14 19.67
C LEU A 294 -6.04 24.06 19.81
N ALA A 295 -5.30 24.97 19.17
CA ALA A 295 -3.84 25.03 19.27
C ALA A 295 -3.40 25.39 20.70
N GLN A 296 -4.08 26.36 21.33
CA GLN A 296 -3.83 26.74 22.73
C GLN A 296 -4.08 25.58 23.70
N LEU A 297 -5.23 24.89 23.54
CA LEU A 297 -5.56 23.71 24.36
C LEU A 297 -4.50 22.60 24.19
N ARG A 298 -4.01 22.39 22.96
CA ARG A 298 -2.95 21.42 22.71
C ARG A 298 -1.67 21.79 23.42
N THR A 299 -1.25 23.05 23.33
CA THR A 299 -0.04 23.54 24.02
C THR A 299 -0.19 23.41 25.53
N GLY A 300 -1.35 23.77 26.12
CA GLY A 300 -1.60 23.63 27.55
C GLY A 300 -1.60 22.18 28.06
N LEU A 301 -2.10 21.23 27.25
CA LEU A 301 -2.11 19.81 27.62
C LEU A 301 -0.74 19.12 27.56
N TRP A 302 0.23 19.68 26.82
CA TRP A 302 1.57 19.10 26.64
C TRP A 302 2.68 19.88 27.33
N SER A 303 2.39 21.05 27.92
CA SER A 303 3.36 21.88 28.66
C SER A 303 3.49 21.50 30.15
N ASP A 304 2.63 20.62 30.66
CA ASP A 304 2.66 20.10 32.04
C ASP A 304 3.38 18.73 32.17
N LYS A 305 4.46 18.52 31.39
CA LYS A 305 5.38 17.39 31.60
C LYS A 305 6.81 17.85 31.69
#